data_79bbb4520cb24cea6cf38d98cc317de4
#
_entry.id   79bbb4520cb24cea6cf38d98cc317de4
#
_cell.length_a   1.000
_cell.length_b   1.000
_cell.length_c   1.000
_cell.angle_alpha   90.00
_cell.angle_beta   90.00
_cell.angle_gamma   90.00
#
_symmetry.space_group_name_H-M   'P 1'
#
loop_
_entity.id
_entity.type
_entity.pdbx_description
1 polymer ?
#
loop_
_entity_poly.entity_id
_entity_poly.type
_entity_poly.pdbx_seq_one_letter_code
_entity_poly.pdbx_strand_id
1 'polypeptide(L)'
;MRAFASVRLLLLVLVSLVAVACGGSGNDTGGAAPATTTTAATSTTAASQACADAAALKASMAELDQLDPPQAGKAGIQAALDKVQANLATLRGSARSQWGSQLSELDGAVQALKTTLGGVDGNSLLSAVPTIVSDLKRIDTAWTALQQQIDQDCG
;
A
#
# COMPACT_ATOMS: atom_id res chain seq x y z
N MET A 1 -8.04 -2.59 -27.30
CA MET A 1 -8.22 -3.46 -26.15
C MET A 1 -7.32 -4.70 -26.27
N ARG A 2 -6.02 -4.58 -26.27
CA ARG A 2 -5.03 -5.70 -26.26
C ARG A 2 -3.63 -5.11 -26.26
N ALA A 3 -3.22 -4.42 -25.18
CA ALA A 3 -1.86 -3.88 -25.08
C ALA A 3 -1.23 -3.97 -23.68
N PHE A 4 -1.88 -4.58 -22.70
CA PHE A 4 -1.37 -4.65 -21.32
C PHE A 4 -0.82 -6.02 -20.91
N ALA A 5 -0.73 -6.99 -21.83
CA ALA A 5 -0.33 -8.36 -21.51
C ALA A 5 1.20 -8.63 -21.55
N SER A 6 2.02 -7.68 -21.98
CA SER A 6 3.43 -7.99 -22.31
C SER A 6 4.47 -7.48 -21.31
N VAL A 7 4.11 -6.74 -20.27
CA VAL A 7 5.08 -6.23 -19.28
C VAL A 7 5.25 -7.14 -18.06
N ARG A 8 4.36 -8.11 -17.87
CA ARG A 8 4.36 -8.99 -16.67
C ARG A 8 5.38 -10.13 -16.66
N LEU A 9 6.10 -10.38 -17.75
CA LEU A 9 6.96 -11.58 -17.85
C LEU A 9 8.46 -11.35 -17.56
N LEU A 10 8.88 -10.15 -17.19
CA LEU A 10 10.32 -9.85 -17.10
C LEU A 10 10.85 -9.57 -15.68
N LEU A 11 10.05 -9.77 -14.65
CA LEU A 11 10.40 -9.42 -13.26
C LEU A 11 10.49 -10.60 -12.28
N LEU A 12 10.62 -11.83 -12.80
CA LEU A 12 10.63 -13.06 -11.99
C LEU A 12 12.02 -13.72 -11.86
N VAL A 13 13.10 -13.04 -12.19
CA VAL A 13 14.46 -13.60 -12.02
C VAL A 13 15.36 -12.54 -11.41
N LEU A 14 15.34 -12.39 -10.09
CA LEU A 14 16.47 -11.88 -9.30
C LEU A 14 16.12 -11.87 -7.79
N VAL A 15 15.88 -13.07 -7.24
CA VAL A 15 16.00 -13.29 -5.79
C VAL A 15 17.03 -14.38 -5.60
N SER A 16 18.28 -14.00 -5.42
CA SER A 16 19.30 -14.93 -4.93
C SER A 16 20.33 -14.18 -4.08
N LEU A 17 20.42 -14.64 -2.84
CA LEU A 17 21.57 -14.62 -1.94
C LEU A 17 22.24 -13.29 -1.57
N VAL A 18 22.06 -12.88 -0.31
CA VAL A 18 23.20 -12.51 0.55
C VAL A 18 22.96 -13.03 1.97
N ALA A 19 23.63 -14.11 2.31
CA ALA A 19 23.93 -14.49 3.67
C ALA A 19 25.36 -14.01 3.96
N VAL A 20 25.55 -13.16 4.96
CA VAL A 20 26.84 -12.85 5.59
C VAL A 20 26.55 -12.49 7.05
N ALA A 21 26.82 -13.41 7.92
CA ALA A 21 28.03 -13.64 8.70
C ALA A 21 28.20 -12.65 9.86
N CYS A 22 27.79 -13.12 11.04
CA CYS A 22 28.28 -12.69 12.35
C CYS A 22 29.78 -13.00 12.47
N GLY A 23 30.52 -12.08 13.07
CA GLY A 23 31.86 -12.38 13.58
C GLY A 23 32.62 -11.14 13.97
N GLY A 24 32.91 -10.99 15.29
CA GLY A 24 33.89 -10.02 15.74
C GLY A 24 33.73 -9.60 17.18
N SER A 25 34.13 -10.45 18.13
CA SER A 25 34.49 -10.05 19.50
C SER A 25 35.74 -9.21 19.45
N GLY A 26 35.72 -8.04 20.07
CA GLY A 26 36.87 -7.20 20.37
C GLY A 26 36.62 -6.44 21.66
N ASN A 27 37.19 -6.97 22.74
CA ASN A 27 37.36 -6.25 24.01
C ASN A 27 38.40 -5.16 23.80
N ASP A 28 38.07 -3.92 24.07
CA ASP A 28 39.07 -2.93 24.52
C ASP A 28 38.44 -1.88 25.42
N THR A 29 39.13 -1.72 26.54
CA THR A 29 38.84 -0.92 27.69
C THR A 29 39.19 0.55 27.44
N GLY A 30 38.31 1.49 27.81
CA GLY A 30 38.74 2.82 28.22
C GLY A 30 38.24 4.00 27.40
N GLY A 31 37.50 4.90 28.04
CA GLY A 31 37.30 6.26 27.53
C GLY A 31 35.86 6.71 27.50
N ALA A 32 35.39 7.36 28.54
CA ALA A 32 34.12 8.06 28.60
C ALA A 32 34.10 9.24 27.63
N ALA A 33 33.16 9.21 26.67
CA ALA A 33 32.69 10.39 25.95
C ALA A 33 31.18 10.22 25.67
N PRO A 34 30.38 11.30 25.66
CA PRO A 34 28.92 11.21 25.75
C PRO A 34 28.29 10.61 24.48
N ALA A 35 27.45 9.65 24.71
CA ALA A 35 26.68 8.96 23.70
C ALA A 35 25.68 9.90 22.97
N THR A 36 25.97 10.24 21.74
CA THR A 36 25.02 10.81 20.76
C THR A 36 24.96 9.91 19.57
N THR A 37 24.36 8.71 19.70
CA THR A 37 24.19 7.82 18.55
C THR A 37 22.98 6.89 18.73
N THR A 38 21.77 7.44 18.98
CA THR A 38 20.57 6.58 19.04
C THR A 38 19.47 6.99 18.06
N THR A 39 19.65 8.08 17.30
CA THR A 39 18.57 8.60 16.43
C THR A 39 18.57 7.98 15.02
N ALA A 40 19.71 7.55 14.50
CA ALA A 40 19.82 7.04 13.13
C ALA A 40 19.24 5.63 12.94
N ALA A 41 19.40 4.73 13.91
CA ALA A 41 18.91 3.35 13.82
C ALA A 41 17.37 3.27 13.83
N THR A 42 16.70 4.15 14.60
CA THR A 42 15.24 4.17 14.70
C THR A 42 14.59 4.68 13.40
N SER A 43 15.21 5.63 12.71
CA SER A 43 14.69 6.18 11.46
C SER A 43 14.78 5.17 10.32
N THR A 44 15.86 4.41 10.21
CA THR A 44 16.05 3.38 9.17
C THR A 44 15.04 2.24 9.33
N THR A 45 14.77 1.81 10.57
CA THR A 45 13.77 0.76 10.83
C THR A 45 12.35 1.22 10.50
N ALA A 46 12.00 2.47 10.81
CA ALA A 46 10.67 3.02 10.50
C ALA A 46 10.46 3.16 8.98
N ALA A 47 11.46 3.60 8.22
CA ALA A 47 11.37 3.69 6.76
C ALA A 47 11.21 2.31 6.12
N SER A 48 11.97 1.29 6.56
CA SER A 48 11.83 -0.07 6.05
C SER A 48 10.46 -0.69 6.38
N GLN A 49 9.88 -0.37 7.54
CA GLN A 49 8.54 -0.81 7.91
C GLN A 49 7.48 -0.15 7.01
N ALA A 50 7.57 1.16 6.76
CA ALA A 50 6.66 1.85 5.87
C ALA A 50 6.69 1.26 4.44
N CYS A 51 7.86 0.91 3.93
CA CYS A 51 7.99 0.26 2.64
C CYS A 51 7.37 -1.16 2.60
N ALA A 52 7.50 -1.93 3.68
CA ALA A 52 6.85 -3.24 3.80
C ALA A 52 5.32 -3.11 3.85
N ASP A 53 4.80 -2.14 4.61
CA ASP A 53 3.36 -1.88 4.70
C ASP A 53 2.79 -1.32 3.38
N ALA A 54 3.58 -0.53 2.64
CA ALA A 54 3.24 -0.09 1.29
C ALA A 54 3.11 -1.26 0.32
N ALA A 55 3.96 -2.28 0.43
CA ALA A 55 3.85 -3.50 -0.36
C ALA A 55 2.56 -4.28 -0.06
N ALA A 56 2.13 -4.34 1.21
CA ALA A 56 0.86 -4.95 1.61
C ALA A 56 -0.35 -4.18 1.06
N LEU A 57 -0.31 -2.84 1.10
CA LEU A 57 -1.34 -2.01 0.48
C LEU A 57 -1.39 -2.23 -1.04
N LYS A 58 -0.24 -2.28 -1.72
CA LYS A 58 -0.15 -2.57 -3.15
C LYS A 58 -0.80 -3.91 -3.52
N ALA A 59 -0.62 -4.94 -2.70
CA ALA A 59 -1.26 -6.24 -2.91
C ALA A 59 -2.79 -6.15 -2.81
N SER A 60 -3.33 -5.45 -1.81
CA SER A 60 -4.78 -5.27 -1.66
C SER A 60 -5.39 -4.37 -2.74
N MET A 61 -4.67 -3.38 -3.24
CA MET A 61 -5.09 -2.58 -4.39
C MET A 61 -5.16 -3.42 -5.67
N ALA A 62 -4.18 -4.31 -5.89
CA ALA A 62 -4.21 -5.23 -7.03
C ALA A 62 -5.37 -6.24 -6.95
N GLU A 63 -5.76 -6.70 -5.75
CA GLU A 63 -6.96 -7.50 -5.56
C GLU A 63 -8.23 -6.72 -5.94
N LEU A 64 -8.33 -5.46 -5.50
CA LEU A 64 -9.47 -4.59 -5.82
C LEU A 64 -9.58 -4.32 -7.33
N ASP A 65 -8.46 -4.07 -8.02
CA ASP A 65 -8.41 -3.83 -9.47
C ASP A 65 -8.81 -5.06 -10.31
N GLN A 66 -8.60 -6.26 -9.77
CA GLN A 66 -8.97 -7.52 -10.42
C GLN A 66 -10.45 -7.91 -10.23
N LEU A 67 -11.17 -7.19 -9.37
CA LEU A 67 -12.59 -7.47 -9.16
C LEU A 67 -13.41 -7.07 -10.37
N ASP A 68 -14.29 -7.98 -10.79
CA ASP A 68 -15.38 -7.67 -11.71
C ASP A 68 -16.61 -7.29 -10.87
N PRO A 69 -17.01 -6.00 -10.82
CA PRO A 69 -18.09 -5.54 -9.96
C PRO A 69 -19.41 -6.30 -10.15
N PRO A 70 -19.85 -6.62 -11.37
CA PRO A 70 -21.04 -7.44 -11.60
C PRO A 70 -20.97 -8.84 -11.00
N GLN A 71 -19.79 -9.48 -11.02
CA GLN A 71 -19.60 -10.83 -10.51
C GLN A 71 -19.33 -10.87 -8.99
N ALA A 72 -18.49 -9.93 -8.51
CA ALA A 72 -18.17 -9.83 -7.08
C ALA A 72 -19.36 -9.43 -6.22
N GLY A 73 -20.27 -8.65 -6.80
CA GLY A 73 -21.39 -8.09 -6.10
C GLY A 73 -20.99 -7.13 -4.98
N LYS A 74 -21.98 -6.58 -4.29
CA LYS A 74 -21.75 -5.63 -3.18
C LYS A 74 -20.83 -6.19 -2.11
N ALA A 75 -21.05 -7.43 -1.69
CA ALA A 75 -20.29 -8.06 -0.60
C ALA A 75 -18.82 -8.27 -0.97
N GLY A 76 -18.52 -8.70 -2.20
CA GLY A 76 -17.16 -8.88 -2.67
C GLY A 76 -16.38 -7.56 -2.73
N ILE A 77 -17.01 -6.51 -3.23
CA ILE A 77 -16.39 -5.17 -3.28
C ILE A 77 -16.15 -4.66 -1.85
N GLN A 78 -17.10 -4.81 -0.94
CA GLN A 78 -16.93 -4.39 0.47
C GLN A 78 -15.77 -5.14 1.14
N ALA A 79 -15.65 -6.44 0.96
CA ALA A 79 -14.57 -7.23 1.53
C ALA A 79 -13.18 -6.79 1.02
N ALA A 80 -13.06 -6.47 -0.27
CA ALA A 80 -11.81 -5.95 -0.82
C ALA A 80 -11.48 -4.55 -0.28
N LEU A 81 -12.48 -3.67 -0.16
CA LEU A 81 -12.30 -2.34 0.42
C LEU A 81 -11.90 -2.38 1.89
N ASP A 82 -12.43 -3.33 2.66
CA ASP A 82 -12.05 -3.50 4.07
C ASP A 82 -10.57 -3.91 4.20
N LYS A 83 -10.05 -4.76 3.30
CA LYS A 83 -8.61 -5.08 3.23
C LYS A 83 -7.77 -3.84 2.89
N VAL A 84 -8.18 -3.08 1.88
CA VAL A 84 -7.49 -1.83 1.50
C VAL A 84 -7.46 -0.86 2.69
N GLN A 85 -8.57 -0.67 3.40
CA GLN A 85 -8.62 0.19 4.58
C GLN A 85 -7.71 -0.28 5.72
N ALA A 86 -7.69 -1.59 6.00
CA ALA A 86 -6.82 -2.15 7.03
C ALA A 86 -5.34 -1.89 6.72
N ASN A 87 -4.91 -2.14 5.47
CA ASN A 87 -3.54 -1.89 5.03
C ASN A 87 -3.21 -0.39 4.99
N LEU A 88 -4.17 0.46 4.59
CA LEU A 88 -4.01 1.91 4.60
C LEU A 88 -3.83 2.46 6.02
N ALA A 89 -4.58 1.95 7.00
CA ALA A 89 -4.43 2.31 8.41
C ALA A 89 -3.06 1.89 8.96
N THR A 90 -2.58 0.69 8.61
CA THR A 90 -1.26 0.20 8.98
C THR A 90 -0.17 1.09 8.40
N LEU A 91 -0.24 1.40 7.10
CA LEU A 91 0.71 2.25 6.42
C LEU A 91 0.75 3.68 6.98
N ARG A 92 -0.40 4.24 7.35
CA ARG A 92 -0.45 5.53 8.07
C ARG A 92 0.31 5.52 9.38
N GLY A 93 0.25 4.41 10.10
CA GLY A 93 0.97 4.24 11.36
C GLY A 93 2.49 4.24 11.18
N SER A 94 2.99 3.58 10.15
CA SER A 94 4.43 3.43 9.87
C SER A 94 5.02 4.59 9.06
N ALA A 95 4.30 5.09 8.04
CA ALA A 95 4.74 6.19 7.18
C ALA A 95 4.68 7.56 7.88
N ARG A 96 3.92 7.67 8.98
CA ARG A 96 3.74 8.92 9.74
C ARG A 96 3.30 10.09 8.85
N SER A 97 4.13 11.15 8.72
CA SER A 97 3.82 12.32 7.90
C SER A 97 4.40 12.26 6.48
N GLN A 98 5.16 11.23 6.15
CA GLN A 98 5.92 11.17 4.89
C GLN A 98 5.01 11.21 3.65
N TRP A 99 3.88 10.46 3.66
CA TRP A 99 2.92 10.38 2.55
C TRP A 99 1.52 10.87 2.95
N GLY A 100 1.45 11.78 3.92
CA GLY A 100 0.20 12.13 4.61
C GLY A 100 -0.91 12.64 3.69
N SER A 101 -0.59 13.48 2.70
CA SER A 101 -1.57 14.00 1.73
C SER A 101 -2.13 12.92 0.82
N GLN A 102 -1.24 12.12 0.23
CA GLN A 102 -1.61 11.04 -0.69
C GLN A 102 -2.41 9.93 0.02
N LEU A 103 -2.01 9.58 1.25
CA LEU A 103 -2.76 8.65 2.09
C LEU A 103 -4.15 9.18 2.43
N SER A 104 -4.29 10.50 2.65
CA SER A 104 -5.59 11.12 2.93
C SER A 104 -6.49 11.16 1.70
N GLU A 105 -5.93 11.42 0.52
CA GLU A 105 -6.67 11.39 -0.75
C GLU A 105 -7.18 9.98 -1.07
N LEU A 106 -6.32 8.96 -0.91
CA LEU A 106 -6.70 7.57 -1.12
C LEU A 106 -7.80 7.13 -0.15
N ASP A 107 -7.67 7.48 1.14
CA ASP A 107 -8.70 7.18 2.13
C ASP A 107 -10.04 7.84 1.80
N GLY A 108 -10.01 9.12 1.41
CA GLY A 108 -11.22 9.83 0.97
C GLY A 108 -11.89 9.16 -0.23
N ALA A 109 -11.12 8.68 -1.19
CA ALA A 109 -11.65 7.96 -2.35
C ALA A 109 -12.27 6.60 -1.95
N VAL A 110 -11.61 5.85 -1.07
CA VAL A 110 -12.12 4.58 -0.52
C VAL A 110 -13.41 4.79 0.27
N GLN A 111 -13.48 5.83 1.10
CA GLN A 111 -14.69 6.19 1.86
C GLN A 111 -15.86 6.59 0.94
N ALA A 112 -15.58 7.31 -0.16
CA ALA A 112 -16.60 7.66 -1.14
C ALA A 112 -17.24 6.41 -1.75
N LEU A 113 -16.43 5.44 -2.20
CA LEU A 113 -16.92 4.16 -2.73
C LEU A 113 -17.72 3.37 -1.68
N LYS A 114 -17.27 3.35 -0.42
CA LYS A 114 -18.04 2.69 0.66
C LYS A 114 -19.39 3.36 0.88
N THR A 115 -19.46 4.67 0.79
CA THR A 115 -20.72 5.43 0.91
C THR A 115 -21.64 5.10 -0.26
N THR A 116 -21.12 5.09 -1.49
CA THR A 116 -21.88 4.68 -2.67
C THR A 116 -22.45 3.27 -2.49
N LEU A 117 -21.64 2.30 -2.08
CA LEU A 117 -22.08 0.93 -1.82
C LEU A 117 -23.08 0.84 -0.65
N GLY A 118 -22.94 1.68 0.37
CA GLY A 118 -23.87 1.75 1.49
C GLY A 118 -25.29 2.11 1.06
N GLY A 119 -25.41 3.01 0.08
CA GLY A 119 -26.68 3.46 -0.50
C GLY A 119 -27.28 2.51 -1.55
N VAL A 120 -26.59 1.44 -1.93
CA VAL A 120 -27.07 0.51 -2.97
C VAL A 120 -27.80 -0.67 -2.31
N ASP A 121 -29.08 -0.82 -2.64
CA ASP A 121 -29.87 -2.01 -2.33
C ASP A 121 -29.61 -3.13 -3.35
N GLY A 122 -29.85 -4.40 -2.96
CA GLY A 122 -29.53 -5.55 -3.80
C GLY A 122 -30.11 -5.50 -5.24
N ASN A 123 -31.25 -4.84 -5.42
CA ASN A 123 -31.91 -4.69 -6.72
C ASN A 123 -31.41 -3.47 -7.53
N SER A 124 -30.69 -2.54 -6.90
CA SER A 124 -30.20 -1.29 -7.53
C SER A 124 -28.70 -1.34 -7.88
N LEU A 125 -28.03 -2.47 -7.66
CA LEU A 125 -26.61 -2.62 -7.93
C LEU A 125 -26.26 -2.29 -9.40
N LEU A 126 -27.05 -2.79 -10.35
CA LEU A 126 -26.81 -2.56 -11.79
C LEU A 126 -26.92 -1.08 -12.15
N SER A 127 -27.86 -0.35 -11.56
CA SER A 127 -28.01 1.09 -11.80
C SER A 127 -26.88 1.92 -11.13
N ALA A 128 -26.25 1.40 -10.08
CA ALA A 128 -25.14 2.03 -9.39
C ALA A 128 -23.78 1.78 -10.06
N VAL A 129 -23.67 0.82 -10.99
CA VAL A 129 -22.41 0.47 -11.67
C VAL A 129 -21.64 1.67 -12.21
N PRO A 130 -22.26 2.65 -12.91
CA PRO A 130 -21.52 3.80 -13.42
C PRO A 130 -20.86 4.64 -12.31
N THR A 131 -21.55 4.82 -11.18
CA THR A 131 -21.03 5.56 -10.01
C THR A 131 -19.90 4.76 -9.36
N ILE A 132 -20.07 3.46 -9.15
CA ILE A 132 -19.04 2.56 -8.62
C ILE A 132 -17.77 2.61 -9.48
N VAL A 133 -17.90 2.53 -10.80
CA VAL A 133 -16.76 2.63 -11.73
C VAL A 133 -16.09 4.01 -11.65
N SER A 134 -16.85 5.08 -11.46
CA SER A 134 -16.29 6.42 -11.25
C SER A 134 -15.48 6.51 -9.95
N ASP A 135 -16.00 5.96 -8.86
CA ASP A 135 -15.32 5.94 -7.56
C ASP A 135 -14.07 5.06 -7.60
N LEU A 136 -14.11 3.90 -8.29
CA LEU A 136 -12.92 3.05 -8.51
C LEU A 136 -11.82 3.80 -9.28
N LYS A 137 -12.17 4.59 -10.29
CA LYS A 137 -11.19 5.43 -11.01
C LYS A 137 -10.55 6.50 -10.11
N ARG A 138 -11.31 7.06 -9.16
CA ARG A 138 -10.77 8.02 -8.17
C ARG A 138 -9.78 7.33 -7.25
N ILE A 139 -10.08 6.11 -6.82
CA ILE A 139 -9.17 5.28 -6.01
C ILE A 139 -7.89 5.00 -6.81
N ASP A 140 -7.99 4.58 -8.08
CA ASP A 140 -6.85 4.31 -8.96
C ASP A 140 -5.97 5.56 -9.15
N THR A 141 -6.58 6.73 -9.35
CA THR A 141 -5.86 8.00 -9.48
C THR A 141 -5.09 8.35 -8.20
N ALA A 142 -5.75 8.27 -7.03
CA ALA A 142 -5.12 8.54 -5.74
C ALA A 142 -4.03 7.52 -5.41
N TRP A 143 -4.26 6.25 -5.75
CA TRP A 143 -3.26 5.19 -5.61
C TRP A 143 -2.03 5.43 -6.48
N THR A 144 -2.21 5.79 -7.74
CA THR A 144 -1.09 6.09 -8.66
C THR A 144 -0.22 7.22 -8.11
N ALA A 145 -0.82 8.28 -7.57
CA ALA A 145 -0.09 9.39 -6.95
C ALA A 145 0.71 8.94 -5.72
N LEU A 146 0.12 8.11 -4.86
CA LEU A 146 0.81 7.52 -3.69
C LEU A 146 1.93 6.58 -4.13
N GLN A 147 1.70 5.73 -5.11
CA GLN A 147 2.69 4.78 -5.61
C GLN A 147 3.95 5.46 -6.14
N GLN A 148 3.80 6.58 -6.86
CA GLN A 148 4.95 7.36 -7.33
C GLN A 148 5.85 7.83 -6.18
N GLN A 149 5.27 8.24 -5.05
CA GLN A 149 6.03 8.64 -3.87
C GLN A 149 6.71 7.42 -3.20
N ILE A 150 5.98 6.30 -3.06
CA ILE A 150 6.52 5.06 -2.50
C ILE A 150 7.71 4.57 -3.34
N ASP A 151 7.60 4.57 -4.67
CA ASP A 151 8.65 4.11 -5.56
C ASP A 151 9.92 5.01 -5.48
N GLN A 152 9.76 6.31 -5.18
CA GLN A 152 10.89 7.23 -4.95
C GLN A 152 11.57 7.00 -3.61
N ASP A 153 10.82 6.67 -2.57
CA ASP A 153 11.32 6.57 -1.20
C ASP A 153 11.77 5.14 -0.83
N CYS A 154 11.26 4.12 -1.53
CA CYS A 154 11.49 2.70 -1.25
C CYS A 154 12.23 1.96 -2.39
N GLY A 155 12.53 2.64 -3.49
CA GLY A 155 13.16 2.05 -4.69
C GLY A 155 14.68 2.01 -4.65
#